data_d3562fdbd5f1d7b3fc86cca46f5554ff
#
_entry.id   d3562fdbd5f1d7b3fc86cca46f5554ff
#
_cell.length_a   1.000
_cell.length_b   1.000
_cell.length_c   1.000
_cell.angle_alpha   90.00
_cell.angle_beta   90.00
_cell.angle_gamma   90.00
#
_symmetry.space_group_name_H-M   'P 1'
#
loop_
_entity.id
_entity.type
_entity.pdbx_description
1 polymer ?
#
loop_
_entity_poly.entity_id
_entity_poly.type
_entity_poly.pdbx_seq_one_letter_code
_entity_poly.pdbx_strand_id
1 'polypeptide(L)'
;PDIAAQLKDLMRSSERNTHGYNGNNYASKTGTAEHGEGLAPHTWYVAFDEDKDVAVAVVVKNGGGMGESATGGQIAAPIGRTVLATAPGAGDQQGGN
;
A
#
# COMPACT_ATOMS: atom_id res chain seq x y z
N PRO A 1 -7.52 -2.79 21.89
CA PRO A 1 -6.30 -2.02 22.01
C PRO A 1 -5.06 -2.82 21.70
N ASP A 2 -4.85 -3.94 22.43
CA ASP A 2 -3.64 -4.72 22.21
C ASP A 2 -3.62 -5.37 20.84
N ILE A 3 -4.76 -5.84 20.37
CA ILE A 3 -4.85 -6.47 19.04
C ILE A 3 -4.58 -5.43 17.96
N ALA A 4 -5.11 -4.23 18.10
CA ALA A 4 -4.88 -3.18 17.14
C ALA A 4 -3.41 -2.78 17.10
N ALA A 5 -2.76 -2.70 18.26
CA ALA A 5 -1.35 -2.37 18.32
C ALA A 5 -0.48 -3.46 17.69
N GLN A 6 -0.82 -4.72 17.92
CA GLN A 6 -0.11 -5.84 17.34
C GLN A 6 -0.28 -5.87 15.83
N LEU A 7 -1.48 -5.62 15.34
CA LEU A 7 -1.74 -5.57 13.92
C LEU A 7 -0.95 -4.45 13.25
N LYS A 8 -0.89 -3.29 13.90
CA LYS A 8 -0.14 -2.16 13.39
C LYS A 8 1.35 -2.50 13.29
N ASP A 9 1.91 -3.17 14.30
CA ASP A 9 3.31 -3.58 14.27
C ASP A 9 3.58 -4.56 13.14
N LEU A 10 2.67 -5.50 12.92
CA LEU A 10 2.80 -6.44 11.81
C LEU A 10 2.76 -5.73 10.47
N MET A 11 1.88 -4.76 10.32
CA MET A 11 1.76 -4.00 9.08
C MET A 11 2.97 -3.10 8.83
N ARG A 12 3.59 -2.58 9.89
CA ARG A 12 4.84 -1.83 9.73
C ARG A 12 5.97 -2.75 9.28
N SER A 13 6.04 -3.94 9.86
CA SER A 13 7.02 -4.93 9.42
C SER A 13 6.77 -5.34 7.97
N SER A 14 5.50 -5.49 7.59
CA SER A 14 5.13 -5.80 6.23
C SER A 14 5.64 -4.74 5.26
N GLU A 15 5.48 -3.47 5.59
CA GLU A 15 5.97 -2.39 4.73
C GLU A 15 7.49 -2.45 4.59
N ARG A 16 8.21 -2.66 5.68
CA ARG A 16 9.67 -2.72 5.64
C ARG A 16 10.18 -3.87 4.79
N ASN A 17 9.39 -4.92 4.65
CA ASN A 17 9.76 -6.07 3.85
C ASN A 17 9.13 -6.07 2.46
N THR A 18 8.44 -5.02 2.09
CA THR A 18 7.80 -4.92 0.79
C THR A 18 8.79 -4.33 -0.22
N HIS A 19 8.76 -4.86 -1.42
CA HIS A 19 9.63 -4.40 -2.51
C HIS A 19 9.55 -2.87 -2.65
N GLY A 20 10.68 -2.23 -2.76
CA GLY A 20 10.74 -0.79 -2.94
C GLY A 20 10.63 0.04 -1.67
N TYR A 21 10.72 -0.61 -0.48
CA TYR A 21 10.68 0.14 0.77
C TYR A 21 11.74 1.25 0.75
N ASN A 22 11.33 2.45 1.14
CA ASN A 22 12.18 3.62 1.01
C ASN A 22 12.44 4.34 2.34
N GLY A 23 12.29 3.65 3.46
CA GLY A 23 12.55 4.25 4.76
C GLY A 23 11.36 4.97 5.38
N ASN A 24 10.18 4.80 4.81
CA ASN A 24 8.98 5.46 5.32
C ASN A 24 8.48 4.84 6.63
N ASN A 25 7.51 5.48 7.25
CA ASN A 25 6.88 5.00 8.48
C ASN A 25 5.48 4.46 8.25
N TYR A 26 5.20 3.94 7.09
CA TYR A 26 3.87 3.45 6.77
C TYR A 26 3.64 2.08 7.38
N ALA A 27 2.38 1.79 7.65
CA ALA A 27 1.92 0.44 7.97
C ALA A 27 1.11 -0.03 6.77
N SER A 28 1.45 -1.18 6.20
CA SER A 28 0.85 -1.60 4.94
C SER A 28 0.68 -3.09 4.82
N LYS A 29 -0.07 -3.47 3.82
CA LYS A 29 -0.20 -4.86 3.39
C LYS A 29 -0.42 -4.88 1.89
N THR A 30 0.30 -5.78 1.23
CA THR A 30 0.13 -5.99 -0.20
C THR A 30 -0.57 -7.32 -0.44
N GLY A 31 -1.08 -7.50 -1.62
CA GLY A 31 -1.65 -8.77 -2.04
C GLY A 31 -1.61 -8.93 -3.53
N THR A 32 -1.69 -10.20 -3.95
CA THR A 32 -1.68 -10.59 -5.34
C THR A 32 -2.82 -11.59 -5.49
N ALA A 33 -3.89 -11.18 -6.16
CA ALA A 33 -5.09 -12.00 -6.28
C ALA A 33 -5.14 -12.63 -7.66
N GLU A 34 -4.83 -13.91 -7.71
CA GLU A 34 -4.89 -14.65 -8.96
C GLU A 34 -6.33 -15.00 -9.28
N HIS A 35 -6.71 -14.89 -10.54
CA HIS A 35 -8.09 -15.13 -10.92
C HIS A 35 -8.21 -16.04 -12.13
N GLY A 36 -7.16 -16.80 -12.44
CA GLY A 36 -7.20 -17.80 -13.51
C GLY A 36 -5.82 -18.14 -13.97
N GLU A 37 -5.66 -19.38 -14.41
CA GLU A 37 -4.38 -19.84 -14.93
C GLU A 37 -4.05 -19.11 -16.23
N GLY A 38 -2.85 -18.63 -16.38
CA GLY A 38 -2.45 -17.88 -17.54
C GLY A 38 -2.92 -16.44 -17.56
N LEU A 39 -3.64 -15.99 -16.51
CA LEU A 39 -4.10 -14.61 -16.44
C LEU A 39 -3.24 -13.83 -15.48
N ALA A 40 -3.00 -12.57 -15.79
CA ALA A 40 -2.25 -11.68 -14.91
C ALA A 40 -3.06 -11.44 -13.64
N PRO A 41 -2.45 -11.50 -12.47
CA PRO A 41 -3.19 -11.31 -11.23
C PRO A 41 -3.55 -9.85 -11.02
N HIS A 42 -4.57 -9.62 -10.20
CA HIS A 42 -4.82 -8.27 -9.68
C HIS A 42 -3.89 -8.06 -8.50
N THR A 43 -3.32 -6.89 -8.38
CA THR A 43 -2.44 -6.57 -7.26
C THR A 43 -3.06 -5.46 -6.44
N TRP A 44 -2.76 -5.46 -5.13
CA TRP A 44 -3.30 -4.42 -4.27
C TRP A 44 -2.32 -4.05 -3.16
N TYR A 45 -2.52 -2.86 -2.61
CA TYR A 45 -1.71 -2.31 -1.54
C TYR A 45 -2.62 -1.43 -0.68
N VAL A 46 -2.65 -1.70 0.60
CA VAL A 46 -3.38 -0.91 1.58
C VAL A 46 -2.37 -0.40 2.59
N ALA A 47 -2.38 0.88 2.86
CA ALA A 47 -1.39 1.45 3.76
C ALA A 47 -1.94 2.68 4.46
N PHE A 48 -1.35 2.99 5.60
CA PHE A 48 -1.65 4.27 6.24
C PHE A 48 -0.37 4.89 6.81
N ASP A 49 -0.40 6.21 6.88
CA ASP A 49 0.67 7.01 7.45
C ASP A 49 0.13 7.58 8.75
N GLU A 50 0.63 7.09 9.88
CA GLU A 50 0.15 7.55 11.17
C GLU A 50 0.49 9.01 11.44
N ASP A 51 1.59 9.48 10.92
CA ASP A 51 1.99 10.87 11.15
C ASP A 51 1.03 11.84 10.50
N LYS A 52 0.46 11.49 9.36
CA LYS A 52 -0.50 12.33 8.67
C LYS A 52 -1.95 11.95 8.96
N ASP A 53 -2.18 10.79 9.56
CA ASP A 53 -3.52 10.25 9.80
C ASP A 53 -4.28 10.07 8.48
N VAL A 54 -3.63 9.48 7.49
CA VAL A 54 -4.16 9.29 6.14
C VAL A 54 -3.93 7.85 5.72
N ALA A 55 -4.90 7.27 5.03
CA ALA A 55 -4.79 5.91 4.50
C ALA A 55 -5.04 5.91 3.00
N VAL A 56 -4.52 4.89 2.31
CA VAL A 56 -4.72 4.71 0.88
C VAL A 56 -4.97 3.24 0.60
N ALA A 57 -5.76 2.97 -0.42
CA ALA A 57 -5.93 1.62 -0.96
C ALA A 57 -5.78 1.71 -2.47
N VAL A 58 -4.97 0.83 -3.04
CA VAL A 58 -4.68 0.79 -4.47
C VAL A 58 -4.96 -0.60 -4.98
N VAL A 59 -5.68 -0.69 -6.09
CA VAL A 59 -5.90 -1.96 -6.80
C VAL A 59 -5.48 -1.73 -8.24
N VAL A 60 -4.61 -2.60 -8.75
CA VAL A 60 -4.22 -2.58 -10.15
C VAL A 60 -4.67 -3.90 -10.77
N LYS A 61 -5.57 -3.81 -11.73
CA LYS A 61 -6.15 -4.98 -12.35
C LYS A 61 -5.24 -5.55 -13.42
N ASN A 62 -5.28 -6.85 -13.56
CA ASN A 62 -4.59 -7.58 -14.63
C ASN A 62 -3.09 -7.29 -14.69
N GLY A 63 -2.48 -7.08 -13.54
CA GLY A 63 -1.03 -6.96 -13.42
C GLY A 63 -0.43 -5.70 -14.00
N GLY A 64 -1.24 -4.72 -14.38
CA GLY A 64 -0.71 -3.54 -15.05
C GLY A 64 0.01 -3.94 -16.31
N GLY A 65 1.28 -3.64 -16.41
CA GLY A 65 2.06 -4.03 -17.58
C GLY A 65 2.97 -5.23 -17.36
N MET A 66 2.91 -5.89 -16.19
CA MET A 66 3.85 -6.94 -15.86
C MET A 66 3.35 -8.35 -16.12
N GLY A 67 2.09 -8.52 -16.48
CA GLY A 67 1.54 -9.85 -16.78
C GLY A 67 1.51 -10.75 -15.58
N GLU A 68 1.75 -12.03 -15.79
CA GLU A 68 1.60 -13.04 -14.75
C GLU A 68 2.57 -12.88 -13.59
N SER A 69 3.65 -12.14 -13.76
CA SER A 69 4.61 -11.97 -12.69
C SER A 69 4.31 -10.78 -11.79
N ALA A 70 3.20 -10.11 -11.99
CA ALA A 70 2.85 -8.93 -11.19
C ALA A 70 2.63 -9.28 -9.72
N THR A 71 3.10 -8.43 -8.85
CA THR A 71 2.86 -8.56 -7.41
C THR A 71 2.46 -7.22 -6.83
N GLY A 72 1.81 -7.24 -5.68
CA GLY A 72 1.40 -6.02 -5.01
C GLY A 72 2.57 -5.13 -4.66
N GLY A 73 3.70 -5.72 -4.26
CA GLY A 73 4.89 -4.93 -3.93
C GLY A 73 5.53 -4.25 -5.12
N GLN A 74 5.46 -4.89 -6.29
CA GLN A 74 6.08 -4.35 -7.48
C GLN A 74 5.21 -3.34 -8.20
N ILE A 75 3.89 -3.45 -8.11
CA ILE A 75 2.98 -2.61 -8.87
C ILE A 75 2.15 -1.69 -8.01
N ALA A 76 1.37 -2.24 -7.10
CA ALA A 76 0.43 -1.43 -6.32
C ALA A 76 1.13 -0.57 -5.26
N ALA A 77 2.17 -1.10 -4.62
CA ALA A 77 2.83 -0.38 -3.54
C ALA A 77 3.48 0.95 -4.00
N PRO A 78 4.22 0.99 -5.13
CA PRO A 78 4.79 2.27 -5.55
C PRO A 78 3.73 3.34 -5.78
N ILE A 79 2.58 2.96 -6.33
CA ILE A 79 1.48 3.90 -6.55
C ILE A 79 0.96 4.41 -5.21
N GLY A 80 0.71 3.50 -4.27
CA GLY A 80 0.19 3.87 -2.96
C GLY A 80 1.14 4.76 -2.18
N ARG A 81 2.45 4.46 -2.23
CA ARG A 81 3.44 5.28 -1.55
C ARG A 81 3.51 6.69 -2.12
N THR A 82 3.38 6.83 -3.45
CA THR A 82 3.36 8.14 -4.07
C THR A 82 2.15 8.93 -3.60
N VAL A 83 0.98 8.29 -3.56
CA VAL A 83 -0.23 8.95 -3.09
C VAL A 83 -0.08 9.38 -1.64
N LEU A 84 0.42 8.51 -0.77
CA LEU A 84 0.61 8.87 0.64
C LEU A 84 1.62 10.00 0.81
N ALA A 85 2.69 10.00 0.03
CA ALA A 85 3.72 11.01 0.16
C ALA A 85 3.21 12.38 -0.24
N THR A 86 2.28 12.45 -1.18
CA THR A 86 1.75 13.71 -1.68
C THR A 86 0.45 14.13 -1.01
N ALA A 87 -0.20 13.23 -0.26
CA ALA A 87 -1.45 13.56 0.40
C ALA A 87 -1.21 14.54 1.55
N PRO A 88 -2.10 15.51 1.76
CA PRO A 88 -1.98 16.34 2.95
C PRO A 88 -2.38 15.53 4.19
N GLY A 89 -1.87 15.90 5.33
CA GLY A 89 -2.29 15.28 6.57
C GLY A 89 -3.74 15.64 6.88
N ALA A 90 -4.40 14.80 7.69
CA ALA A 90 -5.79 15.02 8.01
C ALA A 90 -6.02 16.38 8.66
N GLY A 91 -5.05 16.90 9.38
CA GLY A 91 -5.18 18.22 10.00
C GLY A 91 -4.87 19.38 9.07
N ASP A 92 -4.36 19.12 7.86
CA ASP A 92 -3.96 20.14 6.92
C ASP A 92 -4.99 20.39 5.86
N GLN A 93 -6.07 19.70 5.92
CA GLN A 93 -6.91 19.79 4.86
C GLN A 93 -7.70 21.02 4.86
N GLN A 94 -7.66 21.84 5.20
CA GLN A 94 -8.32 22.89 4.99
C GLN A 94 -7.89 23.67 4.06
N GLY A 95 -7.56 23.50 3.93
CA GLY A 95 -7.18 24.12 3.34
C GLY A 95 -7.30 24.35 2.38
N GLY A 96 -7.15 24.10 2.25
CA GLY A 96 -7.35 24.32 1.47
C GLY A 96 -7.82 25.24 1.08
N ASN A 97 -7.74 25.30 1.47
CA ASN A 97 -8.20 25.92 1.19
C ASN A 97 -8.21 26.28 0.93
#